data_d0ef9174f770fc0bef31f1c6e4e752cf
#
_entry.id   d0ef9174f770fc0bef31f1c6e4e752cf
#
_cell.length_a   1.000
_cell.length_b   1.000
_cell.length_c   1.000
_cell.angle_alpha   90.00
_cell.angle_beta   90.00
_cell.angle_gamma   90.00
#
_symmetry.space_group_name_H-M   'P 1'
#
loop_
_entity.id
_entity.type
_entity.pdbx_description
1 polymer ?
#
loop_
_entity_poly.entity_id
_entity_poly.type
_entity_poly.pdbx_seq_one_letter_code
_entity_poly.pdbx_strand_id
1 'polypeptide(L)'
;MFEVQSELAVFVLLMLVWTVFVLYSASVFTWFVEVLVLAWRQTVPADDVAYGYDDIQVRIITIDAANIVQSTVNAVPDGLDDVRVIAEKPISVDGATVHAVPEEFTCTASHKGRALEWARREVPCDKEFVLYLDEDTLMANFEGLPEGDIVQITELPVYTGSWVTYLSEVFRIGYQREQRAFGRFSFPLYAWGGGIAIRTSLENRITWDSKTITEDTDFAWRAAADTGLDFNVLNCKFRNQAPPSVMTMLKQRRRWFSGTRQDSDLLPLHYQMFLQFRLVAWGFSPLIPLITLITFLVPGALPDLMVYRIGSLLEFATLFVVTGAGVASYWSESKLTLLAVPWTPILVVLNTAGALWGFVSPVEHFAVTTKVPLETVEKRNPAFEPGSLTKHDGRNDLPEHLDMNRFTSEHRESFHIHDN
;
A
#
# COMPACT_ATOMS: atom_id res chain seq x y z
N MET A 1 -43.32 -11.30 -29.71
CA MET A 1 -42.05 -10.56 -29.95
C MET A 1 -41.62 -9.78 -28.68
N PHE A 2 -42.50 -8.99 -28.06
CA PHE A 2 -42.18 -8.28 -26.80
C PHE A 2 -41.89 -9.21 -25.59
N GLU A 3 -42.63 -10.32 -25.44
CA GLU A 3 -42.38 -11.29 -24.37
C GLU A 3 -40.99 -11.96 -24.49
N VAL A 4 -40.61 -12.40 -25.68
CA VAL A 4 -39.29 -13.02 -25.93
C VAL A 4 -38.15 -12.02 -25.69
N GLN A 5 -38.34 -10.74 -26.02
CA GLN A 5 -37.36 -9.70 -25.71
C GLN A 5 -37.25 -9.45 -24.20
N SER A 6 -38.33 -9.53 -23.43
CA SER A 6 -38.32 -9.39 -21.99
C SER A 6 -37.64 -10.57 -21.29
N GLU A 7 -37.86 -11.80 -21.75
CA GLU A 7 -37.20 -13.00 -21.22
C GLU A 7 -35.68 -13.00 -21.48
N LEU A 8 -35.27 -12.62 -22.68
CA LEU A 8 -33.86 -12.47 -23.02
C LEU A 8 -33.19 -11.38 -22.17
N ALA A 9 -33.82 -10.24 -21.95
CA ALA A 9 -33.30 -9.17 -21.12
C ALA A 9 -33.13 -9.60 -19.66
N VAL A 10 -34.12 -10.33 -19.11
CA VAL A 10 -34.05 -10.90 -17.76
C VAL A 10 -32.92 -11.93 -17.66
N PHE A 11 -32.78 -12.81 -18.64
CA PHE A 11 -31.70 -13.80 -18.67
C PHE A 11 -30.33 -13.12 -18.71
N VAL A 12 -30.12 -12.14 -19.57
CA VAL A 12 -28.85 -11.38 -19.66
C VAL A 12 -28.54 -10.67 -18.35
N LEU A 13 -29.55 -10.06 -17.72
CA LEU A 13 -29.38 -9.40 -16.42
C LEU A 13 -28.99 -10.40 -15.33
N LEU A 14 -29.63 -11.57 -15.27
CA LEU A 14 -29.29 -12.63 -14.33
C LEU A 14 -27.86 -13.12 -14.53
N MET A 15 -27.45 -13.36 -15.78
CA MET A 15 -26.08 -13.78 -16.09
C MET A 15 -25.06 -12.74 -15.64
N LEU A 16 -25.33 -11.46 -15.89
CA LEU A 16 -24.44 -10.34 -15.46
C LEU A 16 -24.34 -10.30 -13.94
N VAL A 17 -25.48 -10.35 -13.24
CA VAL A 17 -25.54 -10.29 -11.78
C VAL A 17 -24.77 -11.46 -11.14
N TRP A 18 -24.96 -12.69 -11.63
CA TRP A 18 -24.24 -13.85 -11.15
C TRP A 18 -22.75 -13.83 -11.51
N THR A 19 -22.38 -13.31 -12.68
CA THR A 19 -20.97 -13.17 -13.06
C THR A 19 -20.24 -12.23 -12.11
N VAL A 20 -20.83 -11.08 -11.80
CA VAL A 20 -20.26 -10.12 -10.85
C VAL A 20 -20.17 -10.73 -9.44
N PHE A 21 -21.20 -11.44 -9.01
CA PHE A 21 -21.22 -12.13 -7.71
C PHE A 21 -20.08 -13.17 -7.61
N VAL A 22 -19.96 -14.05 -8.58
CA VAL A 22 -18.90 -15.09 -8.59
C VAL A 22 -17.51 -14.45 -8.62
N LEU A 23 -17.32 -13.43 -9.46
CA LEU A 23 -16.06 -12.69 -9.56
C LEU A 23 -15.66 -12.11 -8.20
N TYR A 24 -16.60 -11.48 -7.52
CA TYR A 24 -16.30 -10.85 -6.24
C TYR A 24 -16.15 -11.85 -5.11
N SER A 25 -17.01 -12.88 -5.05
CA SER A 25 -16.87 -13.99 -4.08
C SER A 25 -15.50 -14.64 -4.16
N ALA A 26 -15.00 -14.89 -5.38
CA ALA A 26 -13.67 -15.43 -5.59
C ALA A 26 -12.57 -14.44 -5.13
N SER A 27 -12.73 -13.13 -5.41
CA SER A 27 -11.77 -12.11 -4.95
C SER A 27 -11.74 -11.99 -3.41
N VAL A 28 -12.89 -12.01 -2.76
CA VAL A 28 -12.99 -12.00 -1.30
C VAL A 28 -12.37 -13.27 -0.70
N PHE A 29 -12.66 -14.42 -1.29
CA PHE A 29 -12.07 -15.69 -0.85
C PHE A 29 -10.55 -15.68 -0.97
N THR A 30 -10.00 -15.22 -2.09
CA THR A 30 -8.53 -15.11 -2.26
C THR A 30 -7.93 -14.19 -1.22
N TRP A 31 -8.55 -13.03 -0.95
CA TRP A 31 -8.06 -12.10 0.07
C TRP A 31 -8.06 -12.74 1.48
N PHE A 32 -9.09 -13.49 1.84
CA PHE A 32 -9.10 -14.21 3.12
C PHE A 32 -8.00 -15.28 3.19
N VAL A 33 -7.78 -16.02 2.12
CA VAL A 33 -6.67 -17.00 2.05
C VAL A 33 -5.33 -16.30 2.20
N GLU A 34 -5.11 -15.19 1.52
CA GLU A 34 -3.89 -14.39 1.62
C GLU A 34 -3.66 -13.89 3.05
N VAL A 35 -4.67 -13.27 3.66
CA VAL A 35 -4.52 -12.63 4.98
C VAL A 35 -4.50 -13.64 6.13
N LEU A 36 -5.35 -14.67 6.09
CA LEU A 36 -5.51 -15.60 7.22
C LEU A 36 -4.59 -16.82 7.15
N VAL A 37 -4.23 -17.26 5.93
CA VAL A 37 -3.45 -18.48 5.74
C VAL A 37 -2.03 -18.15 5.29
N LEU A 38 -1.88 -17.41 4.17
CA LEU A 38 -0.57 -17.17 3.58
C LEU A 38 0.24 -16.13 4.35
N ALA A 39 -0.40 -15.09 4.89
CA ALA A 39 0.26 -14.07 5.71
C ALA A 39 0.56 -14.55 7.16
N TRP A 40 0.14 -15.76 7.52
CA TRP A 40 0.37 -16.28 8.86
C TRP A 40 1.86 -16.39 9.17
N ARG A 41 2.32 -15.61 10.17
CA ARG A 41 3.74 -15.54 10.61
C ARG A 41 4.74 -15.14 9.49
N GLN A 42 4.31 -14.39 8.49
CA GLN A 42 5.18 -13.92 7.40
C GLN A 42 5.68 -12.49 7.60
N THR A 43 5.09 -11.72 8.51
CA THR A 43 5.56 -10.36 8.80
C THR A 43 6.79 -10.46 9.69
N VAL A 44 7.87 -9.82 9.27
CA VAL A 44 9.10 -9.71 10.05
C VAL A 44 8.91 -8.64 11.11
N PRO A 45 9.18 -8.92 12.41
CA PRO A 45 9.16 -7.91 13.46
C PRO A 45 10.17 -6.79 13.19
N ALA A 46 9.89 -5.58 13.68
CA ALA A 46 10.78 -4.43 13.47
C ALA A 46 12.14 -4.57 14.15
N ASP A 47 12.24 -5.38 15.20
CA ASP A 47 13.43 -5.68 15.99
C ASP A 47 14.23 -6.91 15.46
N ASP A 48 13.76 -7.56 14.40
CA ASP A 48 14.50 -8.63 13.72
C ASP A 48 15.49 -8.02 12.71
N VAL A 49 16.63 -7.57 13.20
CA VAL A 49 17.63 -6.82 12.46
C VAL A 49 18.81 -7.72 12.11
N ALA A 50 19.00 -7.99 10.82
CA ALA A 50 20.20 -8.63 10.26
C ALA A 50 21.22 -7.61 9.75
N TYR A 51 20.75 -6.46 9.26
CA TYR A 51 21.55 -5.36 8.71
C TYR A 51 21.24 -4.06 9.45
N GLY A 52 22.27 -3.47 10.05
CA GLY A 52 22.16 -2.22 10.80
C GLY A 52 22.25 -0.98 9.90
N TYR A 53 22.30 0.19 10.52
CA TYR A 53 22.38 1.47 9.80
C TYR A 53 23.63 1.61 8.92
N ASP A 54 24.74 0.99 9.32
CA ASP A 54 26.00 0.99 8.56
C ASP A 54 25.89 0.24 7.23
N ASP A 55 24.90 -0.62 7.07
CA ASP A 55 24.66 -1.43 5.87
C ASP A 55 23.68 -0.79 4.90
N ILE A 56 23.15 0.41 5.21
CA ILE A 56 22.02 1.01 4.48
C ILE A 56 22.41 2.40 3.94
N GLN A 57 22.14 2.64 2.65
CA GLN A 57 22.09 3.97 2.07
C GLN A 57 20.63 4.37 1.84
N VAL A 58 20.20 5.50 2.39
CA VAL A 58 18.87 6.06 2.14
C VAL A 58 18.89 6.93 0.89
N ARG A 59 17.93 6.72 -0.03
CA ARG A 59 17.72 7.57 -1.22
C ARG A 59 16.31 8.12 -1.23
N ILE A 60 16.19 9.44 -1.16
CA ILE A 60 14.93 10.19 -1.20
C ILE A 60 14.78 10.80 -2.58
N ILE A 61 13.71 10.47 -3.29
CA ILE A 61 13.49 10.93 -4.67
C ILE A 61 12.50 12.07 -4.68
N THR A 62 12.85 13.17 -5.34
CA THR A 62 11.97 14.34 -5.50
C THR A 62 12.18 15.02 -6.85
N ILE A 63 11.25 15.89 -7.23
CA ILE A 63 11.43 16.80 -8.36
C ILE A 63 12.13 18.08 -7.86
N ASP A 64 11.51 18.82 -6.94
CA ASP A 64 11.97 20.10 -6.43
C ASP A 64 11.38 20.50 -5.06
N ALA A 65 10.85 19.54 -4.32
CA ALA A 65 10.08 19.77 -3.10
C ALA A 65 10.98 19.89 -1.84
N ALA A 66 11.93 20.83 -1.81
CA ALA A 66 12.93 20.97 -0.74
C ALA A 66 12.33 20.94 0.67
N ASN A 67 11.24 21.70 0.93
CA ASN A 67 10.63 21.77 2.25
C ASN A 67 9.97 20.45 2.70
N ILE A 68 9.46 19.66 1.75
CA ILE A 68 8.87 18.35 2.04
C ILE A 68 9.99 17.37 2.35
N VAL A 69 11.00 17.31 1.48
CA VAL A 69 12.18 16.44 1.61
C VAL A 69 12.94 16.72 2.90
N GLN A 70 13.06 18.00 3.31
CA GLN A 70 13.68 18.34 4.60
C GLN A 70 13.01 17.62 5.77
N SER A 71 11.69 17.50 5.74
CA SER A 71 10.94 16.78 6.78
C SER A 71 11.22 15.28 6.75
N THR A 72 11.38 14.71 5.56
CA THR A 72 11.76 13.30 5.39
C THR A 72 13.18 13.05 5.89
N VAL A 73 14.13 13.92 5.57
CA VAL A 73 15.50 13.84 6.08
C VAL A 73 15.54 13.96 7.61
N ASN A 74 14.78 14.90 8.17
CA ASN A 74 14.70 15.07 9.63
C ASN A 74 14.05 13.88 10.36
N ALA A 75 13.34 13.00 9.63
CA ALA A 75 12.73 11.78 10.17
C ALA A 75 13.63 10.55 10.00
N VAL A 76 14.81 10.68 9.42
CA VAL A 76 15.80 9.60 9.39
C VAL A 76 16.39 9.43 10.78
N PRO A 77 16.54 8.18 11.30
CA PRO A 77 17.11 7.93 12.61
C PRO A 77 18.55 8.47 12.75
N ASP A 78 18.87 8.97 13.93
CA ASP A 78 20.27 9.30 14.28
C ASP A 78 21.16 8.05 14.11
N GLY A 79 22.30 8.22 13.45
CA GLY A 79 23.25 7.13 13.16
C GLY A 79 23.04 6.46 11.79
N LEU A 80 21.94 6.75 11.07
CA LEU A 80 21.79 6.38 9.67
C LEU A 80 22.28 7.54 8.79
N ASP A 81 23.61 7.63 8.64
CA ASP A 81 24.29 8.84 8.16
C ASP A 81 24.35 8.95 6.63
N ASP A 82 24.24 7.83 5.90
CA ASP A 82 24.33 7.85 4.42
C ASP A 82 22.97 8.17 3.77
N VAL A 83 22.60 9.46 3.83
CA VAL A 83 21.35 9.98 3.28
C VAL A 83 21.62 10.77 2.00
N ARG A 84 21.00 10.34 0.90
CA ARG A 84 21.12 10.93 -0.44
C ARG A 84 19.76 11.42 -0.91
N VAL A 85 19.70 12.70 -1.31
CA VAL A 85 18.51 13.27 -1.96
C VAL A 85 18.79 13.36 -3.45
N ILE A 86 17.92 12.72 -4.23
CA ILE A 86 18.02 12.70 -5.69
C ILE A 86 16.91 13.60 -6.24
N ALA A 87 17.29 14.73 -6.78
CA ALA A 87 16.35 15.76 -7.22
C ALA A 87 16.44 15.98 -8.74
N GLU A 88 15.31 16.13 -9.40
CA GLU A 88 15.26 16.48 -10.83
C GLU A 88 15.67 17.95 -11.07
N LYS A 89 15.59 18.81 -10.06
CA LYS A 89 16.05 20.19 -10.09
C LYS A 89 16.93 20.48 -8.88
N PRO A 90 17.89 21.41 -8.99
CA PRO A 90 18.74 21.80 -7.88
C PRO A 90 17.90 22.29 -6.68
N ILE A 91 18.09 21.68 -5.52
CA ILE A 91 17.49 22.07 -4.24
C ILE A 91 18.56 22.07 -3.15
N SER A 92 18.27 22.67 -2.00
CA SER A 92 19.10 22.61 -0.80
C SER A 92 18.33 21.97 0.34
N VAL A 93 18.96 20.99 1.00
CA VAL A 93 18.40 20.25 2.13
C VAL A 93 19.54 20.04 3.12
N ASP A 94 19.30 20.32 4.40
CA ASP A 94 20.25 20.11 5.47
C ASP A 94 20.23 18.65 5.95
N GLY A 95 21.39 18.10 6.33
CA GLY A 95 21.50 16.74 6.86
C GLY A 95 21.53 15.62 5.80
N ALA A 96 21.59 15.96 4.51
CA ALA A 96 21.71 14.99 3.43
C ALA A 96 22.63 15.49 2.31
N THR A 97 23.21 14.57 1.54
CA THR A 97 23.90 14.92 0.30
C THR A 97 22.93 15.01 -0.85
N VAL A 98 22.79 16.19 -1.44
CA VAL A 98 21.85 16.42 -2.54
C VAL A 98 22.56 16.20 -3.88
N HIS A 99 21.95 15.44 -4.75
CA HIS A 99 22.36 15.17 -6.12
C HIS A 99 21.27 15.64 -7.09
N ALA A 100 21.62 16.53 -8.01
CA ALA A 100 20.71 16.94 -9.08
C ALA A 100 20.93 16.06 -10.31
N VAL A 101 19.84 15.49 -10.82
CA VAL A 101 19.87 14.68 -12.05
C VAL A 101 20.12 15.61 -13.24
N PRO A 102 21.21 15.41 -14.03
CA PRO A 102 21.49 16.25 -15.19
C PRO A 102 20.36 16.20 -16.22
N GLU A 103 20.03 17.34 -16.82
CA GLU A 103 18.98 17.41 -17.85
C GLU A 103 19.31 16.55 -19.07
N GLU A 104 20.58 16.44 -19.42
CA GLU A 104 21.09 15.63 -20.52
C GLU A 104 21.11 14.13 -20.27
N PHE A 105 20.92 13.68 -19.01
CA PHE A 105 20.82 12.25 -18.73
C PHE A 105 19.58 11.64 -19.38
N THR A 106 19.79 10.62 -20.19
CA THR A 106 18.72 9.91 -20.89
C THR A 106 18.79 8.41 -20.63
N CYS A 107 17.65 7.80 -20.45
CA CYS A 107 17.47 6.36 -20.34
C CYS A 107 16.05 5.98 -20.84
N THR A 108 15.70 4.70 -20.81
CA THR A 108 14.36 4.23 -21.20
C THR A 108 13.31 4.64 -20.18
N ALA A 109 13.70 4.65 -18.90
CA ALA A 109 12.84 5.06 -17.80
C ALA A 109 12.48 6.54 -17.86
N SER A 110 11.32 6.89 -17.34
CA SER A 110 10.83 8.27 -17.28
C SER A 110 10.44 8.66 -15.84
N HIS A 111 10.37 9.98 -15.61
CA HIS A 111 9.93 10.52 -14.31
C HIS A 111 10.76 9.96 -13.13
N LYS A 112 10.13 9.42 -12.10
CA LYS A 112 10.79 8.84 -10.93
C LYS A 112 11.78 7.74 -11.32
N GLY A 113 11.42 6.86 -12.26
CA GLY A 113 12.29 5.80 -12.76
C GLY A 113 13.60 6.34 -13.37
N ARG A 114 13.56 7.51 -14.06
CA ARG A 114 14.75 8.18 -14.60
C ARG A 114 15.70 8.61 -13.46
N ALA A 115 15.18 9.21 -12.43
CA ALA A 115 15.98 9.63 -11.29
C ALA A 115 16.57 8.44 -10.51
N LEU A 116 15.80 7.36 -10.36
CA LEU A 116 16.25 6.09 -9.76
C LEU A 116 17.39 5.48 -10.57
N GLU A 117 17.26 5.39 -11.89
CA GLU A 117 18.29 4.81 -12.76
C GLU A 117 19.55 5.69 -12.78
N TRP A 118 19.41 7.01 -12.80
CA TRP A 118 20.54 7.91 -12.68
C TRP A 118 21.28 7.72 -11.35
N ALA A 119 20.53 7.67 -10.25
CA ALA A 119 21.12 7.48 -8.92
C ALA A 119 21.86 6.14 -8.81
N ARG A 120 21.30 5.07 -9.37
CA ARG A 120 21.97 3.76 -9.42
C ARG A 120 23.32 3.83 -10.16
N ARG A 121 23.39 4.57 -11.28
CA ARG A 121 24.61 4.66 -12.10
C ARG A 121 25.66 5.59 -11.53
N GLU A 122 25.24 6.72 -10.98
CA GLU A 122 26.13 7.87 -10.73
C GLU A 122 26.34 8.15 -9.23
N VAL A 123 25.45 7.69 -8.35
CA VAL A 123 25.60 7.87 -6.90
C VAL A 123 26.27 6.64 -6.29
N PRO A 124 27.51 6.77 -5.81
CA PRO A 124 28.24 5.64 -5.20
C PRO A 124 27.47 5.04 -4.03
N CYS A 125 27.43 3.72 -3.96
CA CYS A 125 26.88 2.98 -2.84
C CYS A 125 27.79 1.78 -2.55
N ASP A 126 28.37 1.75 -1.36
CA ASP A 126 29.15 0.64 -0.82
C ASP A 126 28.38 -0.15 0.25
N LYS A 127 27.10 0.21 0.46
CA LYS A 127 26.20 -0.41 1.43
C LYS A 127 25.56 -1.66 0.84
N GLU A 128 25.14 -2.56 1.73
CA GLU A 128 24.45 -3.80 1.33
C GLU A 128 23.07 -3.52 0.76
N PHE A 129 22.38 -2.49 1.31
CA PHE A 129 21.04 -2.10 0.89
C PHE A 129 20.92 -0.64 0.51
N VAL A 130 20.06 -0.39 -0.47
CA VAL A 130 19.52 0.94 -0.76
C VAL A 130 18.07 0.99 -0.29
N LEU A 131 17.76 1.89 0.65
CA LEU A 131 16.41 2.16 1.12
C LEU A 131 15.84 3.37 0.38
N TYR A 132 14.83 3.14 -0.43
CA TYR A 132 14.13 4.18 -1.18
C TYR A 132 12.94 4.74 -0.39
N LEU A 133 12.86 6.06 -0.35
CA LEU A 133 11.76 6.81 0.26
C LEU A 133 11.15 7.77 -0.77
N ASP A 134 9.84 7.95 -0.71
CA ASP A 134 9.19 9.08 -1.37
C ASP A 134 9.47 10.37 -0.59
N GLU A 135 9.33 11.52 -1.24
CA GLU A 135 9.65 12.84 -0.68
C GLU A 135 8.89 13.20 0.62
N ASP A 136 7.78 12.52 0.90
CA ASP A 136 6.91 12.75 2.06
C ASP A 136 6.87 11.58 3.06
N THR A 137 7.78 10.62 2.91
CA THR A 137 7.84 9.47 3.80
C THR A 137 8.61 9.80 5.07
N LEU A 138 7.97 9.67 6.22
CA LEU A 138 8.57 9.85 7.53
C LEU A 138 8.85 8.48 8.13
N MET A 139 10.12 8.20 8.41
CA MET A 139 10.54 6.97 9.07
C MET A 139 10.07 6.96 10.53
N ALA A 140 9.56 5.84 11.01
CA ALA A 140 9.15 5.67 12.39
C ALA A 140 9.52 4.26 12.87
N ASN A 141 10.13 4.17 14.05
CA ASN A 141 10.52 2.90 14.71
C ASN A 141 11.33 1.96 13.80
N PHE A 142 12.24 2.52 13.01
CA PHE A 142 13.14 1.77 12.14
C PHE A 142 14.46 1.51 12.85
N GLU A 143 14.84 0.25 12.98
CA GLU A 143 16.06 -0.18 13.69
C GLU A 143 17.07 -0.82 12.72
N GLY A 144 16.63 -1.19 11.52
CA GLY A 144 17.44 -1.85 10.50
C GLY A 144 16.59 -2.74 9.60
N LEU A 145 17.25 -3.61 8.85
CA LEU A 145 16.62 -4.51 7.88
C LEU A 145 16.82 -5.98 8.26
N PRO A 146 15.81 -6.84 8.02
CA PRO A 146 15.97 -8.28 8.08
C PRO A 146 16.72 -8.80 6.85
N GLU A 147 16.99 -10.11 6.84
CA GLU A 147 17.41 -10.81 5.62
C GLU A 147 16.37 -10.66 4.52
N GLY A 148 16.82 -10.72 3.26
CA GLY A 148 15.98 -10.65 2.08
C GLY A 148 16.67 -9.97 0.90
N ASP A 149 16.06 -10.05 -0.27
CA ASP A 149 16.50 -9.33 -1.48
C ASP A 149 15.79 -8.00 -1.63
N ILE A 150 14.48 -8.00 -1.32
CA ILE A 150 13.63 -6.80 -1.22
C ILE A 150 12.90 -6.84 0.10
N VAL A 151 12.99 -5.76 0.87
CA VAL A 151 12.27 -5.56 2.12
C VAL A 151 11.29 -4.41 1.95
N GLN A 152 10.00 -4.73 1.94
CA GLN A 152 8.93 -3.75 1.89
C GLN A 152 8.55 -3.32 3.30
N ILE A 153 8.60 -2.03 3.57
CA ILE A 153 8.18 -1.47 4.86
C ILE A 153 6.70 -1.12 4.79
N THR A 154 5.95 -1.39 5.86
CA THR A 154 4.53 -1.07 5.89
C THR A 154 4.30 0.44 5.99
N GLU A 155 3.26 0.93 5.34
CA GLU A 155 2.90 2.35 5.33
C GLU A 155 1.73 2.67 6.27
N LEU A 156 1.68 3.90 6.75
CA LEU A 156 0.58 4.43 7.54
C LEU A 156 0.28 5.89 7.12
N PRO A 157 -0.62 6.11 6.15
CA PRO A 157 -0.96 7.45 5.68
C PRO A 157 -1.50 8.36 6.77
N VAL A 158 -1.00 9.61 6.82
CA VAL A 158 -1.44 10.62 7.77
C VAL A 158 -2.43 11.60 7.15
N TYR A 159 -3.26 12.22 7.98
CA TYR A 159 -4.28 13.17 7.55
C TYR A 159 -3.66 14.47 7.01
N THR A 160 -4.07 14.91 5.82
CA THR A 160 -3.56 16.10 5.13
C THR A 160 -4.56 17.24 4.99
N GLY A 161 -5.81 17.04 5.44
CA GLY A 161 -6.88 18.06 5.38
C GLY A 161 -8.18 17.58 4.73
N SER A 162 -8.19 16.39 4.12
CA SER A 162 -9.40 15.77 3.58
C SER A 162 -9.76 14.51 4.36
N TRP A 163 -10.82 14.56 5.16
CA TRP A 163 -11.29 13.40 5.90
C TRP A 163 -11.71 12.24 5.00
N VAL A 164 -12.32 12.55 3.87
CA VAL A 164 -12.79 11.52 2.92
C VAL A 164 -11.62 10.71 2.38
N THR A 165 -10.54 11.39 1.98
CA THR A 165 -9.35 10.69 1.47
C THR A 165 -8.63 9.95 2.58
N TYR A 166 -8.50 10.54 3.76
CA TYR A 166 -7.88 9.88 4.91
C TYR A 166 -8.61 8.59 5.31
N LEU A 167 -9.94 8.63 5.45
CA LEU A 167 -10.73 7.45 5.73
C LEU A 167 -10.66 6.42 4.59
N SER A 168 -10.53 6.88 3.33
CA SER A 168 -10.29 6.01 2.18
C SER A 168 -8.94 5.29 2.27
N GLU A 169 -7.91 5.97 2.81
CA GLU A 169 -6.62 5.33 3.08
C GLU A 169 -6.73 4.30 4.21
N VAL A 170 -7.51 4.55 5.27
CA VAL A 170 -7.77 3.56 6.32
C VAL A 170 -8.36 2.27 5.73
N PHE A 171 -9.35 2.38 4.83
CA PHE A 171 -9.89 1.23 4.11
C PHE A 171 -8.82 0.53 3.28
N ARG A 172 -8.02 1.28 2.51
CA ARG A 172 -6.93 0.75 1.68
C ARG A 172 -5.90 -0.02 2.51
N ILE A 173 -5.46 0.52 3.64
CA ILE A 173 -4.51 -0.14 4.55
C ILE A 173 -5.08 -1.48 5.08
N GLY A 174 -6.37 -1.54 5.34
CA GLY A 174 -7.04 -2.79 5.68
C GLY A 174 -6.92 -3.84 4.57
N TYR A 175 -7.14 -3.43 3.34
CA TYR A 175 -6.99 -4.29 2.17
C TYR A 175 -5.55 -4.75 1.95
N GLN A 176 -4.57 -3.83 2.08
CA GLN A 176 -3.14 -4.10 1.90
C GLN A 176 -2.54 -5.10 2.92
N ARG A 177 -3.29 -5.56 3.91
CA ARG A 177 -2.80 -6.64 4.79
C ARG A 177 -2.42 -7.91 4.01
N GLU A 178 -2.95 -8.09 2.81
CA GLU A 178 -2.54 -9.17 1.90
C GLU A 178 -1.05 -9.10 1.53
N GLN A 179 -0.43 -7.91 1.55
CA GLN A 179 0.98 -7.71 1.23
C GLN A 179 1.90 -8.60 2.10
N ARG A 180 1.48 -8.90 3.32
CA ARG A 180 2.19 -9.81 4.22
C ARG A 180 2.34 -11.23 3.68
N ALA A 181 1.50 -11.62 2.71
CA ALA A 181 1.58 -12.93 2.05
C ALA A 181 2.59 -12.97 0.88
N PHE A 182 3.10 -11.81 0.43
CA PHE A 182 3.88 -11.71 -0.80
C PHE A 182 5.20 -12.47 -0.76
N GLY A 183 5.80 -12.65 0.43
CA GLY A 183 6.96 -13.51 0.60
C GLY A 183 6.71 -15.00 0.29
N ARG A 184 5.43 -15.43 0.15
CA ARG A 184 5.06 -16.78 -0.28
C ARG A 184 4.74 -16.89 -1.76
N PHE A 185 4.71 -15.79 -2.46
CA PHE A 185 4.44 -15.75 -3.89
C PHE A 185 5.75 -15.75 -4.67
N SER A 186 5.77 -16.41 -5.81
CA SER A 186 6.91 -16.30 -6.73
C SER A 186 7.03 -14.88 -7.30
N PHE A 187 5.93 -14.15 -7.36
CA PHE A 187 5.87 -12.75 -7.76
C PHE A 187 4.99 -11.97 -6.77
N PRO A 188 5.50 -10.91 -6.10
CA PRO A 188 4.65 -10.04 -5.30
C PRO A 188 3.59 -9.38 -6.19
N LEU A 189 2.37 -9.17 -5.68
CA LEU A 189 1.30 -8.62 -6.53
C LEU A 189 1.53 -7.14 -6.86
N TYR A 190 2.24 -6.42 -6.00
CA TYR A 190 2.69 -5.04 -6.19
C TYR A 190 3.78 -4.70 -5.17
N ALA A 191 4.48 -3.60 -5.41
CA ALA A 191 5.36 -2.95 -4.44
C ALA A 191 5.03 -1.45 -4.38
N TRP A 192 5.55 -0.73 -3.39
CA TRP A 192 5.41 0.72 -3.30
C TRP A 192 6.71 1.37 -2.85
N GLY A 193 7.04 2.53 -3.42
CA GLY A 193 8.34 3.15 -3.33
C GLY A 193 8.58 4.09 -2.15
N GLY A 194 7.57 4.26 -1.28
CA GLY A 194 7.71 5.11 -0.10
C GLY A 194 8.39 4.44 1.09
N GLY A 195 8.87 3.21 0.93
CA GLY A 195 9.55 2.44 1.97
C GLY A 195 9.91 1.05 1.43
N ILE A 196 10.87 1.00 0.50
CA ILE A 196 11.37 -0.24 -0.09
C ILE A 196 12.89 -0.27 -0.01
N ALA A 197 13.43 -1.28 0.68
CA ALA A 197 14.85 -1.54 0.68
C ALA A 197 15.17 -2.66 -0.32
N ILE A 198 16.20 -2.44 -1.12
CA ILE A 198 16.64 -3.34 -2.16
C ILE A 198 18.12 -3.63 -1.95
N ARG A 199 18.50 -4.90 -2.00
CA ARG A 199 19.90 -5.30 -1.95
C ARG A 199 20.66 -4.67 -3.12
N THR A 200 21.75 -3.98 -2.85
CA THR A 200 22.51 -3.20 -3.85
C THR A 200 22.97 -4.07 -5.03
N SER A 201 23.36 -5.31 -4.77
CA SER A 201 23.74 -6.27 -5.82
C SER A 201 22.55 -6.62 -6.74
N LEU A 202 21.34 -6.74 -6.19
CA LEU A 202 20.13 -6.98 -6.95
C LEU A 202 19.75 -5.73 -7.76
N GLU A 203 19.81 -4.53 -7.17
CA GLU A 203 19.54 -3.28 -7.86
C GLU A 203 20.44 -3.11 -9.10
N ASN A 204 21.73 -3.37 -8.93
CA ASN A 204 22.70 -3.26 -10.03
C ASN A 204 22.47 -4.29 -11.15
N ARG A 205 21.91 -5.45 -10.84
CA ARG A 205 21.60 -6.49 -11.83
C ARG A 205 20.32 -6.20 -12.60
N ILE A 206 19.25 -5.79 -11.92
CA ILE A 206 17.92 -5.61 -12.51
C ILE A 206 17.75 -4.25 -13.16
N THR A 207 18.31 -3.20 -12.56
CA THR A 207 18.28 -1.78 -12.99
C THR A 207 16.87 -1.17 -12.97
N TRP A 208 16.80 0.17 -13.04
CA TRP A 208 15.54 0.91 -13.14
C TRP A 208 15.19 1.32 -14.57
N ASP A 209 16.02 0.93 -15.55
CA ASP A 209 15.91 1.35 -16.95
C ASP A 209 14.77 0.62 -17.68
N SER A 210 13.54 0.87 -17.25
CA SER A 210 12.31 0.31 -17.81
C SER A 210 11.27 1.38 -18.05
N LYS A 211 10.49 1.23 -19.14
CA LYS A 211 9.40 2.15 -19.47
C LYS A 211 8.13 1.77 -18.72
N THR A 212 7.95 2.31 -17.54
CA THR A 212 6.80 2.09 -16.67
C THR A 212 6.35 3.36 -15.98
N ILE A 213 5.15 3.35 -15.39
CA ILE A 213 4.61 4.38 -14.48
C ILE A 213 4.38 3.82 -13.06
N THR A 214 4.81 2.58 -12.81
CA THR A 214 4.78 1.85 -11.53
C THR A 214 6.12 1.16 -11.32
N GLU A 215 7.17 1.96 -11.24
CA GLU A 215 8.58 1.54 -11.24
C GLU A 215 8.92 0.52 -10.16
N ASP A 216 8.31 0.64 -8.98
CA ASP A 216 8.57 -0.24 -7.84
C ASP A 216 8.05 -1.66 -8.11
N THR A 217 6.84 -1.75 -8.66
CA THR A 217 6.20 -3.02 -9.03
C THR A 217 6.90 -3.68 -10.22
N ASP A 218 7.22 -2.90 -11.26
CA ASP A 218 7.98 -3.35 -12.43
C ASP A 218 9.33 -3.93 -12.02
N PHE A 219 10.08 -3.22 -11.15
CA PHE A 219 11.36 -3.70 -10.64
C PHE A 219 11.21 -5.04 -9.91
N ALA A 220 10.26 -5.14 -8.97
CA ALA A 220 10.02 -6.35 -8.19
C ALA A 220 9.64 -7.54 -9.09
N TRP A 221 8.86 -7.33 -10.15
CA TRP A 221 8.50 -8.39 -11.08
C TRP A 221 9.67 -8.85 -11.97
N ARG A 222 10.50 -7.90 -12.44
CA ARG A 222 11.72 -8.27 -13.19
C ARG A 222 12.72 -9.00 -12.30
N ALA A 223 12.88 -8.58 -11.05
CA ALA A 223 13.72 -9.27 -10.08
C ALA A 223 13.22 -10.71 -9.82
N ALA A 224 11.92 -10.87 -9.61
CA ALA A 224 11.32 -12.18 -9.39
C ALA A 224 11.46 -13.11 -10.62
N ALA A 225 11.41 -12.57 -11.83
CA ALA A 225 11.57 -13.33 -13.07
C ALA A 225 13.02 -13.76 -13.32
N ASP A 226 14.01 -12.99 -12.85
CA ASP A 226 15.43 -13.23 -13.11
C ASP A 226 16.00 -14.36 -12.22
N THR A 227 15.78 -14.32 -10.91
CA THR A 227 16.50 -15.22 -9.97
C THR A 227 15.61 -15.90 -8.94
N GLY A 228 14.30 -15.65 -8.97
CA GLY A 228 13.48 -15.80 -7.78
C GLY A 228 13.77 -14.65 -6.81
N LEU A 229 12.88 -14.39 -5.90
CA LEU A 229 12.93 -13.20 -5.05
C LEU A 229 12.62 -13.58 -3.60
N ASP A 230 13.54 -13.26 -2.69
CA ASP A 230 13.25 -13.25 -1.26
C ASP A 230 12.65 -11.89 -0.90
N PHE A 231 11.30 -11.83 -0.90
CA PHE A 231 10.52 -10.64 -0.62
C PHE A 231 9.96 -10.67 0.79
N ASN A 232 10.40 -9.75 1.62
CA ASN A 232 9.98 -9.67 3.02
C ASN A 232 9.20 -8.39 3.30
N VAL A 233 8.26 -8.45 4.26
CA VAL A 233 7.50 -7.30 4.73
C VAL A 233 7.85 -7.02 6.19
N LEU A 234 8.49 -5.89 6.41
CA LEU A 234 8.88 -5.43 7.74
C LEU A 234 7.71 -4.73 8.43
N ASN A 235 7.41 -5.12 9.66
CA ASN A 235 6.34 -4.52 10.47
C ASN A 235 6.78 -3.21 11.14
N CYS A 236 7.41 -2.35 10.37
CA CYS A 236 7.73 -0.98 10.72
C CYS A 236 6.81 -0.06 9.93
N LYS A 237 6.17 0.92 10.57
CA LYS A 237 5.14 1.74 9.94
C LYS A 237 5.70 3.09 9.55
N PHE A 238 6.09 3.24 8.28
CA PHE A 238 6.46 4.55 7.76
C PHE A 238 5.22 5.38 7.49
N ARG A 239 5.25 6.65 7.86
CA ARG A 239 4.14 7.57 7.66
C ARG A 239 4.33 8.31 6.35
N ASN A 240 3.30 8.34 5.52
CA ASN A 240 3.24 9.11 4.28
C ASN A 240 1.94 9.91 4.22
N GLN A 241 1.84 10.85 3.31
CA GLN A 241 0.68 11.73 3.23
C GLN A 241 -0.50 11.06 2.52
N ALA A 242 -1.67 11.07 3.16
CA ALA A 242 -2.92 10.78 2.45
C ALA A 242 -3.12 11.82 1.32
N PRO A 243 -3.71 11.47 0.18
CA PRO A 243 -3.99 12.43 -0.88
C PRO A 243 -4.77 13.64 -0.37
N PRO A 244 -4.35 14.89 -0.69
CA PRO A 244 -4.97 16.09 -0.11
C PRO A 244 -6.38 16.37 -0.62
N SER A 245 -6.81 15.70 -1.69
CA SER A 245 -8.16 15.83 -2.25
C SER A 245 -8.65 14.54 -2.89
N VAL A 246 -9.98 14.39 -2.99
CA VAL A 246 -10.61 13.24 -3.67
C VAL A 246 -10.11 13.12 -5.12
N MET A 247 -10.02 14.23 -5.86
CA MET A 247 -9.55 14.18 -7.25
C MET A 247 -8.10 13.70 -7.35
N THR A 248 -7.24 14.12 -6.44
CA THR A 248 -5.84 13.64 -6.37
C THR A 248 -5.79 12.13 -6.08
N MET A 249 -6.63 11.66 -5.15
CA MET A 249 -6.76 10.24 -4.85
C MET A 249 -7.24 9.43 -6.07
N LEU A 250 -8.27 9.90 -6.77
CA LEU A 250 -8.79 9.23 -7.97
C LEU A 250 -7.73 9.13 -9.06
N LYS A 251 -6.96 10.21 -9.30
CA LYS A 251 -5.84 10.20 -10.26
C LYS A 251 -4.75 9.21 -9.85
N GLN A 252 -4.42 9.11 -8.57
CA GLN A 252 -3.44 8.17 -8.05
C GLN A 252 -3.91 6.71 -8.27
N ARG A 253 -5.16 6.37 -7.93
CA ARG A 253 -5.73 5.04 -8.15
C ARG A 253 -5.81 4.70 -9.65
N ARG A 254 -6.18 5.67 -10.49
CA ARG A 254 -6.16 5.54 -11.95
C ARG A 254 -4.77 5.17 -12.46
N ARG A 255 -3.73 5.85 -11.97
CA ARG A 255 -2.33 5.58 -12.32
C ARG A 255 -1.91 4.18 -11.91
N TRP A 256 -2.16 3.80 -10.65
CA TRP A 256 -1.81 2.47 -10.16
C TRP A 256 -2.47 1.36 -10.97
N PHE A 257 -3.76 1.48 -11.23
CA PHE A 257 -4.48 0.52 -12.06
C PHE A 257 -3.88 0.41 -13.47
N SER A 258 -3.63 1.56 -14.11
CA SER A 258 -3.11 1.61 -15.47
C SER A 258 -1.70 1.02 -15.57
N GLY A 259 -0.79 1.39 -14.66
CA GLY A 259 0.58 0.89 -14.64
C GLY A 259 0.65 -0.61 -14.36
N THR A 260 0.00 -1.07 -13.29
CA THR A 260 -0.04 -2.50 -12.96
C THR A 260 -0.60 -3.36 -14.10
N ARG A 261 -1.63 -2.86 -14.81
CA ARG A 261 -2.18 -3.55 -15.97
C ARG A 261 -1.22 -3.55 -17.15
N GLN A 262 -0.56 -2.43 -17.40
CA GLN A 262 0.39 -2.29 -18.51
C GLN A 262 1.59 -3.21 -18.33
N ASP A 263 2.14 -3.27 -17.12
CA ASP A 263 3.36 -4.04 -16.82
C ASP A 263 3.07 -5.53 -16.58
N SER A 264 1.80 -5.94 -16.58
CA SER A 264 1.40 -7.34 -16.30
C SER A 264 1.98 -8.36 -17.27
N ASP A 265 2.42 -7.95 -18.45
CA ASP A 265 3.07 -8.81 -19.45
C ASP A 265 4.44 -9.37 -18.99
N LEU A 266 5.04 -8.77 -17.94
CA LEU A 266 6.24 -9.28 -17.28
C LEU A 266 5.98 -10.58 -16.50
N LEU A 267 4.74 -10.86 -16.15
CA LEU A 267 4.35 -11.99 -15.32
C LEU A 267 4.11 -13.25 -16.17
N PRO A 268 4.32 -14.47 -15.63
CA PRO A 268 3.85 -15.69 -16.22
C PRO A 268 2.33 -15.69 -16.40
N LEU A 269 1.80 -16.36 -17.42
CA LEU A 269 0.38 -16.31 -17.82
C LEU A 269 -0.60 -16.54 -16.65
N HIS A 270 -0.33 -17.49 -15.76
CA HIS A 270 -1.20 -17.77 -14.63
C HIS A 270 -1.24 -16.61 -13.61
N TYR A 271 -0.10 -15.90 -13.40
CA TYR A 271 -0.06 -14.68 -12.59
C TYR A 271 -0.73 -13.51 -13.31
N GLN A 272 -0.56 -13.37 -14.64
CA GLN A 272 -1.29 -12.37 -15.43
C GLN A 272 -2.80 -12.56 -15.27
N MET A 273 -3.30 -13.79 -15.45
CA MET A 273 -4.73 -14.10 -15.30
C MET A 273 -5.23 -13.79 -13.88
N PHE A 274 -4.47 -14.15 -12.86
CA PHE A 274 -4.80 -13.86 -11.47
C PHE A 274 -4.83 -12.35 -11.20
N LEU A 275 -3.83 -11.61 -11.67
CA LEU A 275 -3.75 -10.16 -11.51
C LEU A 275 -4.91 -9.46 -12.26
N GLN A 276 -5.18 -9.84 -13.51
CA GLN A 276 -6.30 -9.28 -14.27
C GLN A 276 -7.65 -9.55 -13.58
N PHE A 277 -7.84 -10.75 -13.04
CA PHE A 277 -9.00 -11.08 -12.23
C PHE A 277 -9.14 -10.13 -11.04
N ARG A 278 -8.08 -9.87 -10.29
CA ARG A 278 -8.08 -8.96 -9.14
C ARG A 278 -8.34 -7.50 -9.55
N LEU A 279 -7.72 -7.04 -10.64
CA LEU A 279 -7.94 -5.70 -11.17
C LEU A 279 -9.39 -5.47 -11.60
N VAL A 280 -9.99 -6.47 -12.27
CA VAL A 280 -11.41 -6.43 -12.65
C VAL A 280 -12.30 -6.42 -11.40
N ALA A 281 -12.04 -7.30 -10.43
CA ALA A 281 -12.78 -7.32 -9.16
C ALA A 281 -12.66 -5.96 -8.43
N TRP A 282 -11.48 -5.36 -8.38
CA TRP A 282 -11.29 -4.04 -7.79
C TRP A 282 -12.11 -2.97 -8.51
N GLY A 283 -12.04 -2.88 -9.85
CA GLY A 283 -12.76 -1.88 -10.63
C GLY A 283 -14.30 -2.01 -10.54
N PHE A 284 -14.82 -3.23 -10.44
CA PHE A 284 -16.27 -3.50 -10.44
C PHE A 284 -16.87 -3.71 -9.04
N SER A 285 -16.08 -3.66 -7.96
CA SER A 285 -16.56 -3.86 -6.59
C SER A 285 -17.71 -2.92 -6.15
N PRO A 286 -17.84 -1.66 -6.64
CA PRO A 286 -19.01 -0.82 -6.35
C PRO A 286 -20.34 -1.37 -6.84
N LEU A 287 -20.32 -2.28 -7.81
CA LEU A 287 -21.55 -2.88 -8.32
C LEU A 287 -22.24 -3.78 -7.29
N ILE A 288 -21.50 -4.35 -6.34
CA ILE A 288 -22.08 -5.28 -5.36
C ILE A 288 -23.10 -4.62 -4.44
N PRO A 289 -22.77 -3.52 -3.73
CA PRO A 289 -23.77 -2.80 -2.94
C PRO A 289 -24.97 -2.38 -3.78
N LEU A 290 -24.72 -1.93 -5.01
CA LEU A 290 -25.77 -1.47 -5.94
C LEU A 290 -26.69 -2.63 -6.34
N ILE A 291 -26.14 -3.76 -6.78
CA ILE A 291 -26.90 -4.94 -7.19
C ILE A 291 -27.65 -5.52 -5.99
N THR A 292 -27.00 -5.59 -4.82
CA THR A 292 -27.64 -6.01 -3.57
C THR A 292 -28.86 -5.16 -3.28
N LEU A 293 -28.73 -3.84 -3.34
CA LEU A 293 -29.85 -2.90 -3.15
C LEU A 293 -30.98 -3.16 -4.17
N ILE A 294 -30.67 -3.30 -5.45
CA ILE A 294 -31.64 -3.58 -6.51
C ILE A 294 -32.41 -4.85 -6.24
N THR A 295 -31.76 -5.93 -5.79
CA THR A 295 -32.43 -7.20 -5.49
C THR A 295 -33.44 -7.10 -4.35
N PHE A 296 -33.27 -6.14 -3.41
CA PHE A 296 -34.23 -5.86 -2.35
C PHE A 296 -35.36 -4.94 -2.78
N LEU A 297 -35.07 -3.96 -3.66
CA LEU A 297 -36.06 -2.98 -4.12
C LEU A 297 -37.01 -3.54 -5.18
N VAL A 298 -36.59 -4.58 -5.92
CA VAL A 298 -37.37 -5.19 -7.01
C VAL A 298 -37.66 -6.68 -6.72
N PRO A 299 -38.42 -7.02 -5.68
CA PRO A 299 -38.55 -8.40 -5.20
C PRO A 299 -39.26 -9.36 -6.15
N GLY A 300 -40.07 -8.83 -7.09
CA GLY A 300 -40.84 -9.66 -8.03
C GLY A 300 -40.18 -9.86 -9.41
N ALA A 301 -39.09 -9.20 -9.70
CA ALA A 301 -38.50 -9.19 -11.04
C ALA A 301 -37.56 -10.39 -11.33
N LEU A 302 -37.07 -11.05 -10.29
CA LEU A 302 -36.07 -12.10 -10.41
C LEU A 302 -36.45 -13.29 -9.54
N PRO A 303 -36.63 -14.51 -10.11
CA PRO A 303 -37.00 -15.71 -9.36
C PRO A 303 -35.85 -16.15 -8.43
N ASP A 304 -36.21 -16.53 -7.22
CA ASP A 304 -35.39 -17.19 -6.19
C ASP A 304 -33.96 -16.68 -6.00
N LEU A 305 -33.82 -15.38 -5.66
CA LEU A 305 -32.55 -14.74 -5.39
C LEU A 305 -32.10 -14.82 -3.92
N MET A 306 -32.68 -15.70 -3.10
CA MET A 306 -32.35 -15.75 -1.68
C MET A 306 -30.86 -16.05 -1.45
N VAL A 307 -30.31 -17.04 -2.17
CA VAL A 307 -28.86 -17.38 -2.10
C VAL A 307 -28.01 -16.20 -2.52
N TYR A 308 -28.38 -15.54 -3.61
CA TYR A 308 -27.68 -14.35 -4.08
C TYR A 308 -27.74 -13.21 -3.05
N ARG A 309 -28.91 -12.94 -2.46
CA ARG A 309 -29.06 -11.89 -1.44
C ARG A 309 -28.22 -12.17 -0.20
N ILE A 310 -28.24 -13.40 0.32
CA ILE A 310 -27.44 -13.78 1.48
C ILE A 310 -25.95 -13.66 1.14
N GLY A 311 -25.52 -14.20 0.00
CA GLY A 311 -24.13 -14.13 -0.43
C GLY A 311 -23.65 -12.69 -0.60
N SER A 312 -24.40 -11.84 -1.29
CA SER A 312 -24.03 -10.44 -1.48
C SER A 312 -24.02 -9.62 -0.18
N LEU A 313 -24.87 -9.97 0.80
CA LEU A 313 -24.80 -9.40 2.15
C LEU A 313 -23.53 -9.81 2.88
N LEU A 314 -23.09 -11.07 2.74
CA LEU A 314 -21.83 -11.54 3.32
C LEU A 314 -20.63 -10.85 2.68
N GLU A 315 -20.63 -10.70 1.35
CA GLU A 315 -19.60 -9.94 0.63
C GLU A 315 -19.57 -8.48 1.10
N PHE A 316 -20.74 -7.87 1.24
CA PHE A 316 -20.86 -6.52 1.77
C PHE A 316 -20.31 -6.42 3.21
N ALA A 317 -20.64 -7.40 4.07
CA ALA A 317 -20.10 -7.47 5.43
C ALA A 317 -18.56 -7.59 5.44
N THR A 318 -17.98 -8.28 4.45
CA THR A 318 -16.51 -8.37 4.32
C THR A 318 -15.84 -7.01 4.14
N LEU A 319 -16.49 -6.06 3.47
CA LEU A 319 -15.96 -4.70 3.34
C LEU A 319 -15.77 -4.02 4.70
N PHE A 320 -16.68 -4.29 5.64
CA PHE A 320 -16.54 -3.80 7.03
C PHE A 320 -15.42 -4.51 7.78
N VAL A 321 -15.19 -5.80 7.51
CA VAL A 321 -14.03 -6.53 8.06
C VAL A 321 -12.74 -5.92 7.56
N VAL A 322 -12.63 -5.63 6.28
CA VAL A 322 -11.47 -4.94 5.69
C VAL A 322 -11.28 -3.56 6.32
N THR A 323 -12.34 -2.76 6.44
CA THR A 323 -12.26 -1.44 7.10
C THR A 323 -11.81 -1.58 8.56
N GLY A 324 -12.37 -2.56 9.29
CA GLY A 324 -11.98 -2.85 10.66
C GLY A 324 -10.50 -3.24 10.79
N ALA A 325 -9.98 -4.00 9.83
CA ALA A 325 -8.56 -4.33 9.75
C ALA A 325 -7.69 -3.09 9.54
N GLY A 326 -8.15 -2.13 8.72
CA GLY A 326 -7.52 -0.82 8.57
C GLY A 326 -7.53 -0.03 9.86
N VAL A 327 -8.71 0.12 10.48
CA VAL A 327 -8.85 0.81 11.78
C VAL A 327 -7.91 0.22 12.83
N ALA A 328 -7.77 -1.12 12.88
CA ALA A 328 -6.84 -1.78 13.80
C ALA A 328 -5.38 -1.39 13.55
N SER A 329 -4.98 -1.08 12.31
CA SER A 329 -3.63 -0.59 12.00
C SER A 329 -3.36 0.82 12.52
N TYR A 330 -4.42 1.63 12.70
CA TYR A 330 -4.36 3.00 13.22
C TYR A 330 -4.72 3.11 14.71
N TRP A 331 -4.99 2.01 15.40
CA TRP A 331 -5.56 2.05 16.75
C TRP A 331 -4.72 2.84 17.75
N SER A 332 -3.39 2.75 17.65
CA SER A 332 -2.45 3.51 18.48
C SER A 332 -2.34 4.98 18.07
N GLU A 333 -2.64 5.31 16.81
CA GLU A 333 -2.42 6.63 16.24
C GLU A 333 -3.66 7.53 16.39
N SER A 334 -4.84 7.02 16.01
CA SER A 334 -6.06 7.82 16.02
C SER A 334 -7.32 6.98 16.11
N LYS A 335 -8.11 7.18 17.18
CA LYS A 335 -9.44 6.58 17.31
C LYS A 335 -10.49 7.19 16.37
N LEU A 336 -10.21 8.33 15.75
CA LEU A 336 -11.10 8.95 14.76
C LEU A 336 -11.24 8.09 13.51
N THR A 337 -10.30 7.19 13.26
CA THR A 337 -10.39 6.20 12.18
C THR A 337 -11.59 5.27 12.31
N LEU A 338 -12.19 5.12 13.50
CA LEU A 338 -13.46 4.40 13.70
C LEU A 338 -14.60 4.97 12.83
N LEU A 339 -14.52 6.24 12.46
CA LEU A 339 -15.49 6.84 11.52
C LEU A 339 -15.45 6.18 10.14
N ALA A 340 -14.36 5.51 9.76
CA ALA A 340 -14.30 4.77 8.50
C ALA A 340 -15.35 3.65 8.43
N VAL A 341 -15.70 3.03 9.56
CA VAL A 341 -16.63 1.90 9.60
C VAL A 341 -18.01 2.27 9.02
N PRO A 342 -18.75 3.27 9.54
CA PRO A 342 -20.04 3.65 8.95
C PRO A 342 -19.90 4.22 7.54
N TRP A 343 -18.74 4.74 7.15
CA TRP A 343 -18.47 5.28 5.82
C TRP A 343 -18.02 4.22 4.80
N THR A 344 -17.81 2.98 5.21
CA THR A 344 -17.31 1.89 4.35
C THR A 344 -17.94 1.84 2.96
N PRO A 345 -19.27 1.91 2.76
CA PRO A 345 -19.87 1.83 1.43
C PRO A 345 -19.41 2.98 0.50
N ILE A 346 -19.26 4.18 1.05
CA ILE A 346 -18.79 5.36 0.31
C ILE A 346 -17.29 5.23 0.01
N LEU A 347 -16.50 4.79 0.99
CA LEU A 347 -15.05 4.63 0.82
C LEU A 347 -14.72 3.60 -0.25
N VAL A 348 -15.46 2.50 -0.32
CA VAL A 348 -15.32 1.49 -1.39
C VAL A 348 -15.57 2.12 -2.75
N VAL A 349 -16.67 2.84 -2.93
CA VAL A 349 -16.99 3.52 -4.20
C VAL A 349 -15.89 4.49 -4.61
N LEU A 350 -15.38 5.28 -3.67
CA LEU A 350 -14.33 6.25 -3.96
C LEU A 350 -12.99 5.59 -4.31
N ASN A 351 -12.58 4.55 -3.57
CA ASN A 351 -11.33 3.83 -3.88
C ASN A 351 -11.37 3.14 -5.24
N THR A 352 -12.54 2.69 -5.66
CA THR A 352 -12.71 1.94 -6.91
C THR A 352 -13.02 2.84 -8.11
N ALA A 353 -13.58 4.02 -7.91
CA ALA A 353 -13.86 4.95 -8.99
C ALA A 353 -12.60 5.33 -9.80
N GLY A 354 -11.46 5.50 -9.11
CA GLY A 354 -10.17 5.72 -9.76
C GLY A 354 -9.69 4.52 -10.58
N ALA A 355 -9.87 3.31 -10.06
CA ALA A 355 -9.54 2.07 -10.77
C ALA A 355 -10.42 1.88 -12.01
N LEU A 356 -11.73 2.07 -11.89
CA LEU A 356 -12.66 2.02 -13.00
C LEU A 356 -12.34 3.09 -14.07
N TRP A 357 -11.94 4.29 -13.63
CA TRP A 357 -11.45 5.32 -14.54
C TRP A 357 -10.19 4.86 -15.28
N GLY A 358 -9.23 4.21 -14.60
CA GLY A 358 -8.04 3.62 -15.22
C GLY A 358 -8.38 2.50 -16.21
N PHE A 359 -9.41 1.72 -15.95
CA PHE A 359 -9.89 0.68 -16.86
C PHE A 359 -10.45 1.27 -18.17
N VAL A 360 -11.28 2.33 -18.09
CA VAL A 360 -11.94 2.96 -19.24
C VAL A 360 -11.00 3.89 -19.99
N SER A 361 -10.12 4.60 -19.30
CA SER A 361 -9.21 5.59 -19.86
C SER A 361 -7.84 5.46 -19.18
N PRO A 362 -6.98 4.54 -19.64
CA PRO A 362 -5.65 4.35 -19.09
C PRO A 362 -4.79 5.62 -19.11
N VAL A 363 -3.79 5.67 -18.23
CA VAL A 363 -2.82 6.76 -18.15
C VAL A 363 -1.50 6.28 -18.74
N GLU A 364 -0.92 7.08 -19.61
CA GLU A 364 0.40 6.85 -20.21
C GLU A 364 1.47 7.77 -19.59
N HIS A 365 1.05 8.81 -18.88
CA HIS A 365 1.96 9.80 -18.33
C HIS A 365 1.77 9.96 -16.82
N PHE A 366 2.90 10.06 -16.13
CA PHE A 366 2.95 10.27 -14.69
C PHE A 366 2.54 11.72 -14.35
N ALA A 367 1.63 11.88 -13.41
CA ALA A 367 1.34 13.17 -12.78
C ALA A 367 1.71 13.09 -11.30
N VAL A 368 2.59 13.98 -10.86
CA VAL A 368 3.03 14.04 -9.46
C VAL A 368 1.87 14.43 -8.56
N THR A 369 1.74 13.74 -7.44
CA THR A 369 0.78 14.09 -6.40
C THR A 369 1.31 15.27 -5.61
N THR A 370 0.58 16.38 -5.58
CA THR A 370 0.94 17.55 -4.76
C THR A 370 0.97 17.16 -3.29
N LYS A 371 2.06 17.50 -2.61
CA LYS A 371 2.26 17.26 -1.18
C LYS A 371 2.00 18.52 -0.36
N VAL A 372 1.73 18.32 0.92
CA VAL A 372 1.43 19.38 1.89
C VAL A 372 2.64 19.56 2.82
N PRO A 373 3.08 20.80 3.13
CA PRO A 373 4.16 21.01 4.08
C PRO A 373 3.88 20.38 5.44
N LEU A 374 4.92 19.78 6.07
CA LEU A 374 4.79 19.02 7.33
C LEU A 374 4.15 19.84 8.45
N GLU A 375 4.54 21.10 8.61
CA GLU A 375 3.92 21.99 9.61
C GLU A 375 2.39 22.09 9.46
N THR A 376 1.88 22.04 8.23
CA THR A 376 0.45 22.05 7.96
C THR A 376 -0.19 20.70 8.30
N VAL A 377 0.52 19.60 8.04
CA VAL A 377 0.10 18.24 8.41
C VAL A 377 0.01 18.12 9.92
N GLU A 378 1.03 18.55 10.66
CA GLU A 378 1.07 18.53 12.13
C GLU A 378 -0.05 19.37 12.75
N LYS A 379 -0.24 20.61 12.26
CA LYS A 379 -1.36 21.45 12.71
C LYS A 379 -2.75 20.83 12.52
N ARG A 380 -2.89 19.99 11.50
CA ARG A 380 -4.15 19.29 11.17
C ARG A 380 -4.31 17.95 11.90
N ASN A 381 -3.25 17.44 12.49
CA ASN A 381 -3.24 16.18 13.24
C ASN A 381 -2.95 16.47 14.73
N PRO A 382 -3.94 16.95 15.51
CA PRO A 382 -3.72 17.34 16.92
C PRO A 382 -3.35 16.17 17.84
N ALA A 383 -3.44 14.92 17.35
CA ALA A 383 -2.94 13.75 18.05
C ALA A 383 -1.40 13.66 18.03
N PHE A 384 -0.74 14.44 17.17
CA PHE A 384 0.70 14.52 17.10
C PHE A 384 1.17 15.81 17.79
N GLU A 385 2.03 15.69 18.77
CA GLU A 385 2.75 16.85 19.29
C GLU A 385 3.63 17.44 18.17
N PRO A 386 3.86 18.77 18.14
CA PRO A 386 4.77 19.38 17.18
C PRO A 386 6.14 18.70 17.20
N GLY A 387 6.60 18.21 16.06
CA GLY A 387 7.84 17.45 15.92
C GLY A 387 7.75 15.97 16.33
N SER A 388 6.61 15.46 16.78
CA SER A 388 6.48 14.03 17.13
C SER A 388 6.47 13.11 15.91
N LEU A 389 6.12 13.63 14.73
CA LEU A 389 6.17 12.87 13.48
C LEU A 389 7.62 12.61 13.01
N THR A 390 8.57 13.40 13.49
CA THR A 390 9.99 13.32 13.12
C THR A 390 10.89 12.87 14.28
N LYS A 391 10.36 12.76 15.51
CA LYS A 391 11.11 12.26 16.64
C LYS A 391 11.15 10.74 16.64
N HIS A 392 12.33 10.19 16.59
CA HIS A 392 12.61 8.82 17.02
C HIS A 392 12.65 8.81 18.56
N ASP A 393 11.50 8.70 19.21
CA ASP A 393 11.50 8.30 20.60
C ASP A 393 11.84 6.82 20.65
N GLY A 394 13.05 6.50 21.11
CA GLY A 394 13.52 5.14 21.36
C GLY A 394 12.76 4.44 22.52
N ARG A 395 11.50 4.76 22.68
CA ARG A 395 10.56 4.10 23.57
C ARG A 395 9.38 3.61 22.76
N ASN A 396 9.26 2.30 22.70
CA ASN A 396 8.00 1.61 22.50
C ASN A 396 7.06 1.92 23.68
N ASP A 397 6.69 3.18 23.86
CA ASP A 397 5.65 3.58 24.80
C ASP A 397 4.27 3.24 24.21
N LEU A 398 4.00 1.92 24.11
CA LEU A 398 2.64 1.46 24.36
C LEU A 398 2.31 1.94 25.77
N PRO A 399 1.22 2.70 25.99
CA PRO A 399 0.78 3.04 27.33
C PRO A 399 0.79 1.75 28.15
N GLU A 400 1.45 1.75 29.33
CA GLU A 400 1.65 0.57 30.20
C GLU A 400 0.38 -0.25 30.48
N HIS A 401 -0.80 0.34 30.25
CA HIS A 401 -2.11 -0.28 30.43
C HIS A 401 -2.60 -1.14 29.24
N LEU A 402 -1.81 -1.29 28.16
CA LEU A 402 -2.14 -2.11 26.98
C LEU A 402 -1.09 -3.20 26.70
N ASP A 403 -0.16 -3.45 27.62
CA ASP A 403 0.74 -4.58 27.52
C ASP A 403 -0.03 -5.88 27.73
N MET A 404 -0.47 -6.47 26.61
CA MET A 404 -1.16 -7.78 26.58
C MET A 404 -0.28 -8.91 27.16
N ASN A 405 1.03 -8.71 27.31
CA ASN A 405 1.91 -9.70 27.92
C ASN A 405 1.78 -9.71 29.45
N ARG A 406 1.34 -8.63 30.08
CA ARG A 406 1.02 -8.61 31.51
C ARG A 406 -0.20 -9.47 31.85
N PHE A 407 -1.19 -9.54 30.96
CA PHE A 407 -2.38 -10.40 31.18
C PHE A 407 -2.07 -11.91 31.14
N THR A 408 -0.99 -12.32 30.47
CA THR A 408 -0.58 -13.72 30.39
C THR A 408 0.33 -14.14 31.55
N SER A 409 1.03 -13.22 32.21
CA SER A 409 1.89 -13.52 33.36
C SER A 409 1.12 -13.59 34.67
N GLU A 410 0.12 -12.74 34.89
CA GLU A 410 -0.71 -12.78 36.12
C GLU A 410 -1.62 -14.01 36.20
N HIS A 411 -1.98 -14.62 35.06
CA HIS A 411 -2.75 -15.89 35.07
C HIS A 411 -1.90 -17.15 35.19
N ARG A 412 -0.56 -17.06 35.16
CA ARG A 412 0.30 -18.23 35.39
C ARG A 412 0.65 -18.46 36.84
N GLU A 413 0.55 -17.46 37.71
CA GLU A 413 0.87 -17.61 39.15
C GLU A 413 -0.31 -18.09 39.99
N SER A 414 -1.54 -18.15 39.46
CA SER A 414 -2.72 -18.58 40.23
C SER A 414 -3.07 -20.07 40.08
N PHE A 415 -2.26 -20.88 39.41
CA PHE A 415 -2.46 -22.32 39.25
C PHE A 415 -1.34 -23.19 39.86
N HIS A 416 -0.79 -22.81 41.01
CA HIS A 416 -0.12 -23.76 41.87
C HIS A 416 -1.08 -24.18 43.00
N ILE A 417 -1.85 -25.21 42.69
CA ILE A 417 -2.65 -25.95 43.68
C ILE A 417 -1.68 -26.81 44.47
N HIS A 418 -1.76 -26.66 45.79
CA HIS A 418 -1.15 -27.53 46.78
C HIS A 418 -1.60 -28.99 46.56
N ASP A 419 -0.67 -29.86 46.24
CA ASP A 419 -0.77 -31.29 46.57
C ASP A 419 0.05 -31.55 47.87
N ASN A 420 -0.71 -31.90 48.90
CA ASN A 420 -0.27 -32.70 50.03
C ASN A 420 -1.19 -33.89 50.15
#